data_860442c60ecc72674bcc91741859eace
#
_entry.id   860442c60ecc72674bcc91741859eace
#
_cell.length_a   1.000
_cell.length_b   1.000
_cell.length_c   1.000
_cell.angle_alpha   90.00
_cell.angle_beta   90.00
_cell.angle_gamma   90.00
#
_symmetry.space_group_name_H-M   'P 1'
#
loop_
_entity.id
_entity.type
_entity.pdbx_description
1 polymer ?
#
loop_
_entity_poly.entity_id
_entity_poly.type
_entity_poly.pdbx_seq_one_letter_code
_entity_poly.pdbx_strand_id
1 'polypeptide(L)'
;GGHCAILVGDTRKHLHYIPIAIPVMHAFLNTGFLLREDIIKQQWKTKVTRERWGGSRHNFLRIAHEHLFVFRKPDQDERTTRLRFSKKWW
;
A
#
# COMPACT_ATOMS: atom_id res chain seq x y z
N GLY A 1 -0.75 22.30 1.94
CA GLY A 1 -0.42 21.09 2.27
C GLY A 1 -1.24 20.21 3.18
N GLY A 2 -2.27 19.58 2.67
CA GLY A 2 -3.02 18.61 3.46
C GLY A 2 -2.41 17.22 3.39
N HIS A 3 -2.85 16.36 4.30
CA HIS A 3 -2.45 14.96 4.34
C HIS A 3 -3.65 14.07 4.02
N CYS A 4 -3.35 12.92 3.42
CA CYS A 4 -4.36 11.92 3.12
C CYS A 4 -3.80 10.55 3.51
N ALA A 5 -4.56 9.80 4.27
CA ALA A 5 -4.15 8.46 4.69
C ALA A 5 -5.09 7.43 4.09
N ILE A 6 -4.53 6.41 3.46
CA ILE A 6 -5.31 5.35 2.82
C ILE A 6 -4.82 3.99 3.28
N LEU A 7 -5.75 3.18 3.75
CA LEU A 7 -5.48 1.81 4.15
C LEU A 7 -5.78 0.88 2.99
N VAL A 8 -4.79 0.12 2.54
CA VAL A 8 -4.91 -0.76 1.39
C VAL A 8 -4.35 -2.14 1.71
N GLY A 9 -5.15 -3.16 1.44
CA GLY A 9 -4.70 -4.54 1.55
C GLY A 9 -4.64 -5.20 0.19
N ASP A 10 -3.62 -6.00 -0.03
CA ASP A 10 -3.53 -6.82 -1.23
C ASP A 10 -4.31 -8.11 -1.01
N THR A 11 -4.62 -8.80 -2.07
CA THR A 11 -5.41 -10.02 -1.99
C THR A 11 -4.88 -11.10 -2.94
N ARG A 12 -5.60 -12.22 -2.99
CA ARG A 12 -5.26 -13.32 -3.91
C ARG A 12 -6.49 -13.74 -4.68
N LYS A 13 -6.25 -14.20 -5.89
CA LYS A 13 -7.28 -14.83 -6.71
C LYS A 13 -6.61 -15.88 -7.57
N HIS A 14 -7.23 -17.06 -7.64
CA HIS A 14 -6.66 -18.17 -8.38
C HIS A 14 -5.24 -18.50 -7.94
N LEU A 15 -5.00 -18.48 -6.61
CA LEU A 15 -3.71 -18.77 -5.98
C LEU A 15 -2.61 -17.75 -6.29
N HIS A 16 -2.93 -16.68 -6.97
CA HIS A 16 -1.93 -15.68 -7.33
C HIS A 16 -2.18 -14.36 -6.58
N TYR A 17 -1.09 -13.71 -6.24
CA TYR A 17 -1.10 -12.44 -5.53
C TYR A 17 -1.61 -11.33 -6.43
N ILE A 18 -2.56 -10.56 -5.94
CA ILE A 18 -3.07 -9.39 -6.65
C ILE A 18 -2.55 -8.15 -5.96
N PRO A 19 -1.60 -7.42 -6.59
CA PRO A 19 -1.05 -6.21 -5.99
C PRO A 19 -2.03 -5.05 -6.17
N ILE A 20 -2.61 -4.62 -5.07
CA ILE A 20 -3.53 -3.48 -5.06
C ILE A 20 -2.86 -2.24 -4.51
N ALA A 21 -2.02 -2.40 -3.47
CA ALA A 21 -1.39 -1.28 -2.79
C ALA A 21 -0.49 -0.47 -3.72
N ILE A 22 0.34 -1.13 -4.53
CA ILE A 22 1.29 -0.44 -5.40
C ILE A 22 0.59 0.41 -6.47
N PRO A 23 -0.41 -0.11 -7.21
CA PRO A 23 -1.15 0.74 -8.14
C PRO A 23 -1.85 1.91 -7.49
N VAL A 24 -2.38 1.74 -6.29
CA VAL A 24 -3.01 2.84 -5.55
C VAL A 24 -1.97 3.90 -5.21
N MET A 25 -0.81 3.49 -4.73
CA MET A 25 0.28 4.43 -4.45
C MET A 25 0.66 5.20 -5.71
N HIS A 26 0.84 4.50 -6.82
CA HIS A 26 1.19 5.14 -8.10
C HIS A 26 0.14 6.16 -8.53
N ALA A 27 -1.14 5.83 -8.36
CA ALA A 27 -2.22 6.74 -8.72
C ALA A 27 -2.13 8.06 -7.95
N PHE A 28 -1.84 7.98 -6.66
CA PHE A 28 -1.69 9.18 -5.84
C PHE A 28 -0.46 9.99 -6.24
N LEU A 29 0.68 9.32 -6.44
CA LEU A 29 1.89 10.02 -6.87
C LEU A 29 1.71 10.66 -8.24
N ASN A 30 0.95 10.00 -9.11
CA ASN A 30 0.70 10.51 -10.45
C ASN A 30 -0.14 11.78 -10.45
N THR A 31 -0.93 12.01 -9.41
CA THR A 31 -1.73 13.22 -9.28
C THR A 31 -1.01 14.34 -8.52
N GLY A 32 0.25 14.14 -8.17
CA GLY A 32 1.05 15.18 -7.55
C GLY A 32 1.23 15.09 -6.05
N PHE A 33 0.73 14.03 -5.42
CA PHE A 33 0.97 13.81 -3.99
C PHE A 33 2.38 13.32 -3.74
N LEU A 34 2.88 13.57 -2.54
CA LEU A 34 4.13 13.02 -2.05
C LEU A 34 3.82 11.89 -1.10
N LEU A 35 4.57 10.80 -1.17
CA LEU A 35 4.45 9.73 -0.21
C LEU A 35 5.26 10.10 1.03
N ARG A 36 4.58 10.28 2.16
CA ARG A 36 5.24 10.64 3.40
C ARG A 36 5.56 9.43 4.25
N GLU A 37 4.65 8.48 4.35
CA GLU A 37 4.85 7.29 5.15
C GLU A 37 4.18 6.09 4.51
N ASP A 38 4.80 4.94 4.69
CA ASP A 38 4.20 3.65 4.38
C ASP A 38 4.23 2.83 5.67
N ILE A 39 3.10 2.76 6.33
CA ILE A 39 2.97 2.07 7.60
C ILE A 39 2.40 0.69 7.34
N ILE A 40 3.07 -0.33 7.83
CA ILE A 40 2.61 -1.70 7.67
C ILE A 40 1.74 -2.06 8.87
N LYS A 41 0.49 -2.38 8.60
CA LYS A 41 -0.43 -2.85 9.62
C LYS A 41 -0.50 -4.36 9.55
N GLN A 42 -0.07 -5.01 10.61
CA GLN A 42 -0.11 -6.46 10.70
C GLN A 42 -1.49 -6.92 11.14
N GLN A 43 -2.03 -7.91 10.41
CA GLN A 43 -3.32 -8.45 10.74
C GLN A 43 -3.17 -9.61 11.72
N TRP A 44 -3.83 -9.50 12.86
CA TRP A 44 -3.84 -10.54 13.89
C TRP A 44 -5.13 -11.33 13.85
N LYS A 45 -5.03 -12.63 14.11
CA LYS A 45 -6.19 -13.47 14.37
C LYS A 45 -7.25 -13.44 13.26
N THR A 46 -6.80 -13.41 12.05
CA THR A 46 -7.71 -13.50 10.91
C THR A 46 -8.02 -14.96 10.68
N LYS A 47 -9.04 -15.48 11.35
CA LYS A 47 -9.38 -16.90 11.31
C LYS A 47 -9.54 -17.43 9.89
N VAL A 48 -10.24 -16.68 9.07
CA VAL A 48 -10.49 -17.10 7.69
C VAL A 48 -9.17 -17.33 6.95
N THR A 49 -8.23 -16.43 7.10
CA THR A 49 -6.95 -16.56 6.46
C THR A 49 -6.20 -17.78 6.95
N ARG A 50 -6.19 -17.95 8.26
CA ARG A 50 -5.46 -19.06 8.88
C ARG A 50 -6.00 -20.41 8.47
N GLU A 51 -7.30 -20.57 8.51
CA GLU A 51 -7.92 -21.88 8.26
C GLU A 51 -7.94 -22.25 6.80
N ARG A 52 -8.25 -21.29 5.94
CA ARG A 52 -8.38 -21.59 4.51
C ARG A 52 -7.03 -21.67 3.80
N TRP A 53 -6.15 -20.76 4.10
CA TRP A 53 -4.91 -20.62 3.35
C TRP A 53 -3.75 -21.35 3.99
N GLY A 54 -3.93 -21.82 5.19
CA GLY A 54 -2.92 -22.63 5.85
C GLY A 54 -3.02 -24.12 5.54
N GLY A 55 -3.98 -24.51 4.70
CA GLY A 55 -4.17 -25.91 4.36
C GLY A 55 -3.11 -26.44 3.41
N SER A 56 -2.91 -27.75 3.42
CA SER A 56 -1.92 -28.39 2.57
C SER A 56 -2.21 -28.31 1.08
N ARG A 57 -3.44 -27.97 0.73
CA ARG A 57 -3.86 -27.87 -0.66
C ARG A 57 -3.30 -26.67 -1.39
N HIS A 58 -2.87 -25.68 -0.65
CA HIS A 58 -2.44 -24.40 -1.22
C HIS A 58 -0.98 -24.16 -0.92
N ASN A 59 -0.21 -23.96 -1.96
CA ASN A 59 1.21 -23.74 -1.85
C ASN A 59 1.53 -22.26 -2.06
N PHE A 60 1.17 -21.44 -1.08
CA PHE A 60 1.45 -20.01 -1.12
C PHE A 60 1.53 -19.43 0.30
N LEU A 61 2.15 -18.27 0.40
CA LEU A 61 2.24 -17.56 1.67
C LEU A 61 0.98 -16.75 1.94
N ARG A 62 0.61 -16.69 3.21
CA ARG A 62 -0.56 -15.89 3.60
C ARG A 62 -0.24 -14.41 3.55
N ILE A 63 -1.24 -13.63 3.15
CA ILE A 63 -1.16 -12.18 3.19
C ILE A 63 -1.70 -11.74 4.54
N ALA A 64 -0.82 -11.25 5.41
CA ALA A 64 -1.17 -10.91 6.78
C ALA A 64 -0.87 -9.46 7.12
N HIS A 65 -0.88 -8.59 6.11
CA HIS A 65 -0.58 -7.18 6.33
C HIS A 65 -1.38 -6.28 5.42
N GLU A 66 -1.48 -5.03 5.82
CA GLU A 66 -2.06 -3.98 5.02
C GLU A 66 -1.11 -2.79 5.03
N HIS A 67 -1.18 -1.97 4.01
CA HIS A 67 -0.41 -0.74 3.93
C HIS A 67 -1.28 0.44 4.34
N LEU A 68 -0.77 1.27 5.22
CA LEU A 68 -1.35 2.58 5.49
C LEU A 68 -0.44 3.62 4.86
N PHE A 69 -0.80 4.07 3.68
CA PHE A 69 -0.05 5.11 3.01
C PHE A 69 -0.48 6.48 3.52
N VAL A 70 0.48 7.30 3.86
CA VAL A 70 0.21 8.69 4.21
C VAL A 70 0.81 9.57 3.14
N PHE A 71 -0.05 10.27 2.44
CA PHE A 71 0.35 11.18 1.38
C PHE A 71 0.22 12.62 1.85
N ARG A 72 1.06 13.48 1.31
CA ARG A 72 1.01 14.90 1.58
C ARG A 72 0.91 15.65 0.26
N LYS A 73 0.00 16.59 0.20
CA LYS A 73 -0.07 17.48 -0.96
C LYS A 73 0.91 18.62 -0.76
N PRO A 74 1.83 18.86 -1.71
CA PRO A 74 2.78 19.98 -1.57
C PRO A 74 2.04 21.31 -1.52
N ASP A 75 2.63 22.26 -0.80
CA ASP A 75 2.12 23.62 -0.80
C ASP A 75 2.37 24.24 -2.18
N GLN A 76 1.58 25.28 -2.49
CA GLN A 76 1.59 25.88 -3.81
C GLN A 76 2.99 26.31 -4.27
N ASP A 77 3.78 26.89 -3.38
CA ASP A 77 5.10 27.40 -3.72
C ASP A 77 6.23 26.51 -3.17
N GLU A 78 5.90 25.31 -2.77
CA GLU A 78 6.88 24.44 -2.17
C GLU A 78 7.81 23.83 -3.22
N ARG A 79 9.10 23.89 -2.95
CA ARG A 79 10.10 23.22 -3.77
C ARG A 79 10.23 21.76 -3.30
N THR A 80 9.98 20.83 -4.20
CA THR A 80 10.01 19.41 -3.85
C THR A 80 11.24 18.69 -4.39
N THR A 81 12.28 19.43 -4.77
CA THR A 81 13.49 18.85 -5.36
C THR A 81 14.16 17.84 -4.43
N ARG A 82 14.17 18.12 -3.13
CA ARG A 82 14.73 17.21 -2.13
C ARG A 82 13.91 15.94 -1.97
N LEU A 83 12.65 15.98 -2.39
CA LEU A 83 11.70 14.91 -2.18
C LEU A 83 11.43 14.14 -3.47
N ARG A 84 12.34 14.22 -4.42
CA ARG A 84 12.12 13.62 -5.74
C ARG A 84 11.84 12.12 -5.72
N PHE A 85 12.33 11.42 -4.72
CA PHE A 85 12.10 9.97 -4.61
C PHE A 85 10.80 9.63 -3.90
N SER A 86 10.12 10.63 -3.35
CA SER A 86 8.82 10.46 -2.71
C SER A 86 7.68 10.94 -3.59
N LYS A 87 7.96 11.28 -4.83
CA LYS A 87 6.96 11.68 -5.81
C LYS A 87 7.16 10.87 -7.08
N LYS A 88 6.28 11.08 -8.04
CA LYS A 88 6.41 10.38 -9.32
C LYS A 88 7.76 10.70 -9.95
N TRP A 89 8.56 9.67 -10.19
CA TRP A 89 9.88 9.81 -10.77
C TRP A 89 10.17 8.79 -11.88
N TRP A 90 9.18 8.01 -12.25
CA TRP A 90 9.27 7.04 -13.34
C TRP A 90 8.75 7.59 -14.66
#